data_f729686635677abf94b7de9d7eae4b92
#
_entry.id   f729686635677abf94b7de9d7eae4b92
#
_cell.length_a   1.000
_cell.length_b   1.000
_cell.length_c   1.000
_cell.angle_alpha   90.00
_cell.angle_beta   90.00
_cell.angle_gamma   90.00
#
_symmetry.space_group_name_H-M   'P 1'
#
loop_
_entity.id
_entity.type
_entity.pdbx_description
1 polymer ?
#
loop_
_entity_poly.entity_id
_entity_poly.type
_entity_poly.pdbx_seq_one_letter_code
_entity_poly.pdbx_strand_id
1 'polypeptide(L)'
;MGKSTLALNIAQHLSVKRSPKVASAIFSQDFPKEQLVMRLLSATAGISYGRMMTGHLETSDLLKLDNAKELLRQGEIYIDDTPGIGVNELLKKVRSMKTDQNVGLIIVDYLQLMNTESQSALGEEEISIVSRSLKTLALELGISIILLSQLHRSPGKWKKSERQRPQRRDMRGTGSLENDADLILFVYREMVYYKKCRRRDGSCERNHENNAEIIIAKHRGGTIGTVYLAYFDETMSFKDLT
;
A
#
# COMPACT_ATOMS: atom_id res chain seq x y z
N MET A 1 -5.16 6.63 4.61
CA MET A 1 -5.09 7.36 3.35
C MET A 1 -5.02 6.50 2.11
N GLY A 2 -4.91 5.20 2.21
CA GLY A 2 -4.93 4.28 1.08
C GLY A 2 -3.58 3.70 0.66
N LYS A 3 -2.51 3.80 1.45
CA LYS A 3 -1.19 3.19 1.14
C LYS A 3 -1.30 1.68 0.92
N SER A 4 -1.80 0.95 1.93
CA SER A 4 -1.97 -0.50 1.86
C SER A 4 -2.91 -0.90 0.71
N THR A 5 -3.98 -0.11 0.48
CA THR A 5 -4.89 -0.32 -0.64
C THR A 5 -4.19 -0.20 -1.99
N LEU A 6 -3.35 0.84 -2.19
CA LEU A 6 -2.59 1.00 -3.43
C LEU A 6 -1.64 -0.17 -3.65
N ALA A 7 -0.91 -0.59 -2.61
CA ALA A 7 0.01 -1.72 -2.68
C ALA A 7 -0.72 -3.04 -3.01
N LEU A 8 -1.88 -3.30 -2.38
CA LEU A 8 -2.73 -4.46 -2.68
C LEU A 8 -3.24 -4.43 -4.12
N ASN A 9 -3.66 -3.25 -4.63
CA ASN A 9 -4.12 -3.12 -6.01
C ASN A 9 -2.97 -3.35 -7.01
N ILE A 10 -1.75 -2.92 -6.69
CA ILE A 10 -0.56 -3.23 -7.51
C ILE A 10 -0.28 -4.73 -7.52
N ALA A 11 -0.27 -5.40 -6.35
CA ALA A 11 -0.08 -6.85 -6.26
C ALA A 11 -1.14 -7.60 -7.08
N GLN A 12 -2.42 -7.24 -6.90
CA GLN A 12 -3.54 -7.81 -7.65
C GLN A 12 -3.37 -7.62 -9.17
N HIS A 13 -3.00 -6.41 -9.60
CA HIS A 13 -2.78 -6.14 -11.02
C HIS A 13 -1.68 -7.02 -11.61
N LEU A 14 -0.55 -7.12 -10.92
CA LEU A 14 0.62 -7.88 -11.38
C LEU A 14 0.38 -9.39 -11.37
N SER A 15 -0.28 -9.90 -10.31
CA SER A 15 -0.45 -11.35 -10.14
C SER A 15 -1.67 -11.92 -10.86
N VAL A 16 -2.70 -11.09 -11.15
CA VAL A 16 -3.96 -11.56 -11.72
C VAL A 16 -4.18 -11.05 -13.14
N LYS A 17 -3.96 -9.75 -13.38
CA LYS A 17 -4.39 -9.09 -14.64
C LYS A 17 -3.28 -8.98 -15.68
N ARG A 18 -2.02 -8.89 -15.26
CA ARG A 18 -0.87 -8.70 -16.16
C ARG A 18 -0.51 -10.00 -16.89
N SER A 19 0.06 -9.87 -18.07
CA SER A 19 0.70 -10.98 -18.82
C SER A 19 2.12 -10.55 -19.22
N PRO A 20 3.19 -11.29 -18.87
CA PRO A 20 3.18 -12.44 -17.95
C PRO A 20 2.83 -12.02 -16.51
N LYS A 21 2.21 -12.93 -15.76
CA LYS A 21 1.90 -12.72 -14.34
C LYS A 21 3.18 -12.65 -13.50
N VAL A 22 3.14 -11.89 -12.42
CA VAL A 22 4.24 -11.76 -11.46
C VAL A 22 3.74 -12.18 -10.09
N ALA A 23 4.32 -13.24 -9.52
CA ALA A 23 4.01 -13.67 -8.17
C ALA A 23 4.38 -12.57 -7.16
N SER A 24 3.49 -12.31 -6.21
CA SER A 24 3.64 -11.24 -5.21
C SER A 24 3.52 -11.80 -3.80
N ALA A 25 4.38 -11.35 -2.88
CA ALA A 25 4.26 -11.68 -1.46
C ALA A 25 4.05 -10.42 -0.62
N ILE A 26 3.15 -10.50 0.35
CA ILE A 26 2.73 -9.40 1.21
C ILE A 26 3.02 -9.79 2.66
N PHE A 27 3.93 -9.06 3.30
CA PHE A 27 4.21 -9.16 4.72
C PHE A 27 3.44 -8.07 5.45
N SER A 28 2.39 -8.47 6.17
CA SER A 28 1.47 -7.55 6.84
C SER A 28 1.68 -7.59 8.35
N GLN A 29 1.97 -6.44 8.93
CA GLN A 29 2.11 -6.26 10.37
C GLN A 29 0.91 -5.51 10.98
N ASP A 30 0.08 -4.88 10.14
CA ASP A 30 -1.03 -4.01 10.57
C ASP A 30 -2.39 -4.72 10.45
N PHE A 31 -2.51 -5.65 9.50
CA PHE A 31 -3.77 -6.33 9.21
C PHE A 31 -3.59 -7.84 9.11
N PRO A 32 -4.50 -8.65 9.70
CA PRO A 32 -4.51 -10.09 9.52
C PRO A 32 -4.84 -10.45 8.06
N LYS A 33 -4.34 -11.59 7.62
CA LYS A 33 -4.46 -12.08 6.23
C LYS A 33 -5.91 -12.15 5.75
N GLU A 34 -6.85 -12.51 6.62
CA GLU A 34 -8.27 -12.57 6.31
C GLU A 34 -8.81 -11.21 5.87
N GLN A 35 -8.40 -10.14 6.55
CA GLN A 35 -8.80 -8.78 6.17
C GLN A 35 -8.20 -8.36 4.83
N LEU A 36 -6.96 -8.75 4.54
CA LEU A 36 -6.33 -8.45 3.25
C LEU A 36 -7.03 -9.20 2.11
N VAL A 37 -7.37 -10.48 2.32
CA VAL A 37 -8.14 -11.27 1.35
C VAL A 37 -9.51 -10.65 1.11
N MET A 38 -10.22 -10.21 2.16
CA MET A 38 -11.51 -9.55 2.03
C MET A 38 -11.43 -8.23 1.25
N ARG A 39 -10.34 -7.46 1.41
CA ARG A 39 -10.08 -6.24 0.62
C ARG A 39 -9.80 -6.56 -0.86
N LEU A 40 -9.01 -7.59 -1.14
CA LEU A 40 -8.76 -8.06 -2.51
C LEU A 40 -10.04 -8.54 -3.18
N LEU A 41 -10.88 -9.31 -2.47
CA LEU A 41 -12.20 -9.75 -2.96
C LEU A 41 -13.12 -8.57 -3.24
N SER A 42 -13.22 -7.61 -2.30
CA SER A 42 -14.03 -6.38 -2.48
C SER A 42 -13.60 -5.61 -3.73
N ALA A 43 -12.30 -5.39 -3.90
CA ALA A 43 -11.75 -4.68 -5.06
C ALA A 43 -11.97 -5.42 -6.39
N THR A 44 -11.89 -6.78 -6.36
CA THR A 44 -12.08 -7.62 -7.55
C THR A 44 -13.54 -7.72 -7.96
N ALA A 45 -14.43 -7.98 -6.98
CA ALA A 45 -15.85 -8.15 -7.21
C ALA A 45 -16.61 -6.82 -7.43
N GLY A 46 -16.01 -5.69 -7.02
CA GLY A 46 -16.69 -4.39 -7.02
C GLY A 46 -17.80 -4.30 -5.98
N ILE A 47 -17.71 -5.04 -4.88
CA ILE A 47 -18.70 -5.09 -3.80
C ILE A 47 -18.17 -4.30 -2.60
N SER A 48 -19.04 -3.55 -1.94
CA SER A 48 -18.66 -2.79 -0.75
C SER A 48 -18.06 -3.68 0.33
N TYR A 49 -16.84 -3.33 0.78
CA TYR A 49 -16.15 -4.00 1.87
C TYR A 49 -17.00 -4.05 3.15
N GLY A 50 -17.70 -2.94 3.45
CA GLY A 50 -18.61 -2.88 4.61
C GLY A 50 -19.75 -3.87 4.51
N ARG A 51 -20.39 -4.03 3.33
CA ARG A 51 -21.46 -5.01 3.10
C ARG A 51 -20.94 -6.45 3.25
N MET A 52 -19.73 -6.72 2.75
CA MET A 52 -19.10 -8.04 2.92
C MET A 52 -18.82 -8.35 4.39
N MET A 53 -18.30 -7.38 5.16
CA MET A 53 -18.01 -7.57 6.59
C MET A 53 -19.26 -7.76 7.46
N THR A 54 -20.37 -7.16 7.08
CA THR A 54 -21.65 -7.25 7.83
C THR A 54 -22.56 -8.37 7.33
N GLY A 55 -22.19 -9.06 6.26
CA GLY A 55 -23.02 -10.14 5.68
C GLY A 55 -24.23 -9.64 4.89
N HIS A 56 -24.40 -8.33 4.67
CA HIS A 56 -25.52 -7.76 3.90
C HIS A 56 -25.25 -7.87 2.39
N LEU A 57 -25.28 -9.11 1.88
CA LEU A 57 -25.05 -9.43 0.48
C LEU A 57 -26.37 -9.76 -0.23
N GLU A 58 -26.47 -9.33 -1.47
CA GLU A 58 -27.56 -9.71 -2.37
C GLU A 58 -27.19 -10.99 -3.13
N THR A 59 -28.19 -11.70 -3.66
CA THR A 59 -27.95 -12.92 -4.45
C THR A 59 -27.03 -12.65 -5.64
N SER A 60 -27.16 -11.47 -6.26
CA SER A 60 -26.28 -11.03 -7.35
C SER A 60 -24.82 -10.84 -6.94
N ASP A 61 -24.57 -10.51 -5.66
CA ASP A 61 -23.23 -10.33 -5.14
C ASP A 61 -22.50 -11.66 -4.96
N LEU A 62 -23.22 -12.74 -4.64
CA LEU A 62 -22.64 -14.07 -4.49
C LEU A 62 -21.96 -14.54 -5.79
N LEU A 63 -22.61 -14.35 -6.94
CA LEU A 63 -22.02 -14.68 -8.23
C LEU A 63 -20.76 -13.85 -8.53
N LYS A 64 -20.79 -12.54 -8.18
CA LYS A 64 -19.60 -11.68 -8.35
C LYS A 64 -18.44 -12.12 -7.45
N LEU A 65 -18.77 -12.55 -6.22
CA LEU A 65 -17.75 -13.05 -5.27
C LEU A 65 -17.13 -14.37 -5.75
N ASP A 66 -17.93 -15.30 -6.27
CA ASP A 66 -17.41 -16.56 -6.81
C ASP A 66 -16.49 -16.31 -8.02
N ASN A 67 -16.89 -15.43 -8.92
CA ASN A 67 -16.03 -15.03 -10.03
C ASN A 67 -14.73 -14.36 -9.55
N ALA A 68 -14.82 -13.45 -8.57
CA ALA A 68 -13.66 -12.78 -8.00
C ALA A 68 -12.71 -13.74 -7.29
N LYS A 69 -13.26 -14.71 -6.56
CA LYS A 69 -12.49 -15.79 -5.92
C LYS A 69 -11.73 -16.62 -6.94
N GLU A 70 -12.38 -17.03 -8.03
CA GLU A 70 -11.72 -17.81 -9.08
C GLU A 70 -10.61 -17.00 -9.78
N LEU A 71 -10.83 -15.71 -10.05
CA LEU A 71 -9.80 -14.82 -10.59
C LEU A 71 -8.60 -14.69 -9.65
N LEU A 72 -8.84 -14.51 -8.34
CA LEU A 72 -7.75 -14.39 -7.36
C LEU A 72 -7.00 -15.72 -7.18
N ARG A 73 -7.68 -16.87 -7.26
CA ARG A 73 -7.03 -18.19 -7.22
C ARG A 73 -6.08 -18.44 -8.37
N GLN A 74 -6.32 -17.84 -9.53
CA GLN A 74 -5.41 -17.90 -10.68
C GLN A 74 -4.19 -17.00 -10.52
N GLY A 75 -4.18 -16.14 -9.51
CA GLY A 75 -3.08 -15.24 -9.19
C GLY A 75 -2.22 -15.82 -8.06
N GLU A 76 -0.92 -15.60 -8.16
CA GLU A 76 0.04 -16.01 -7.13
C GLU A 76 0.27 -14.86 -6.16
N ILE A 77 -0.61 -14.73 -5.15
CA ILE A 77 -0.51 -13.74 -4.07
C ILE A 77 -0.33 -14.50 -2.75
N TYR A 78 0.84 -14.37 -2.16
CA TYR A 78 1.19 -14.97 -0.88
C TYR A 78 1.07 -13.91 0.22
N ILE A 79 0.47 -14.26 1.36
CA ILE A 79 0.29 -13.34 2.49
C ILE A 79 0.89 -13.97 3.74
N ASP A 80 1.80 -13.24 4.37
CA ASP A 80 2.39 -13.58 5.66
C ASP A 80 2.03 -12.47 6.66
N ASP A 81 1.25 -12.83 7.66
CA ASP A 81 0.80 -11.94 8.74
C ASP A 81 1.44 -12.28 10.08
N THR A 82 2.65 -12.90 10.05
CA THR A 82 3.42 -13.21 11.26
C THR A 82 3.67 -11.92 12.06
N PRO A 83 3.13 -11.81 13.30
CA PRO A 83 3.27 -10.58 14.08
C PRO A 83 4.73 -10.31 14.46
N GLY A 84 5.16 -9.05 14.34
CA GLY A 84 6.47 -8.63 14.79
C GLY A 84 7.65 -9.33 14.10
N ILE A 85 7.51 -9.70 12.83
CA ILE A 85 8.58 -10.36 12.08
C ILE A 85 9.86 -9.51 12.12
N GLY A 86 10.99 -10.13 12.50
CA GLY A 86 12.29 -9.49 12.48
C GLY A 86 12.86 -9.37 11.08
N VAL A 87 13.77 -8.40 10.87
CA VAL A 87 14.39 -8.17 9.56
C VAL A 87 15.06 -9.42 9.01
N ASN A 88 15.86 -10.11 9.84
CA ASN A 88 16.60 -11.31 9.43
C ASN A 88 15.67 -12.46 9.02
N GLU A 89 14.54 -12.61 9.72
CA GLU A 89 13.53 -13.62 9.37
C GLU A 89 12.83 -13.26 8.06
N LEU A 90 12.45 -11.97 7.89
CA LEU A 90 11.88 -11.46 6.63
C LEU A 90 12.81 -11.76 5.45
N LEU A 91 14.11 -11.43 5.57
CA LEU A 91 15.10 -11.67 4.50
C LEU A 91 15.21 -13.16 4.15
N LYS A 92 15.19 -14.06 5.17
CA LYS A 92 15.21 -15.51 4.94
C LYS A 92 13.95 -15.99 4.21
N LYS A 93 12.76 -15.57 4.66
CA LYS A 93 11.50 -15.91 4.02
C LYS A 93 11.44 -15.44 2.57
N VAL A 94 11.88 -14.21 2.28
CA VAL A 94 11.89 -13.67 0.91
C VAL A 94 12.81 -14.48 -0.01
N ARG A 95 14.01 -14.91 0.47
CA ARG A 95 14.90 -15.77 -0.32
C ARG A 95 14.26 -17.13 -0.64
N SER A 96 13.63 -17.76 0.35
CA SER A 96 12.89 -19.02 0.14
C SER A 96 11.76 -18.84 -0.87
N MET A 97 10.92 -17.80 -0.71
CA MET A 97 9.84 -17.50 -1.64
C MET A 97 10.34 -17.20 -3.07
N LYS A 98 11.51 -16.57 -3.21
CA LYS A 98 12.12 -16.38 -4.53
C LYS A 98 12.50 -17.71 -5.17
N THR A 99 13.07 -18.62 -4.40
CA THR A 99 13.50 -19.93 -4.89
C THR A 99 12.31 -20.84 -5.20
N ASP A 100 11.34 -20.92 -4.28
CA ASP A 100 10.26 -21.91 -4.33
C ASP A 100 9.08 -21.46 -5.20
N GLN A 101 8.73 -20.17 -5.16
CA GLN A 101 7.55 -19.59 -5.83
C GLN A 101 7.91 -18.54 -6.90
N ASN A 102 9.19 -18.29 -7.14
CA ASN A 102 9.67 -17.28 -8.08
C ASN A 102 9.02 -15.90 -7.92
N VAL A 103 8.83 -15.45 -6.67
CA VAL A 103 8.21 -14.16 -6.37
C VAL A 103 9.00 -13.02 -7.00
N GLY A 104 8.31 -12.09 -7.65
CA GLY A 104 8.90 -10.91 -8.31
C GLY A 104 8.59 -9.59 -7.62
N LEU A 105 7.55 -9.56 -6.76
CA LEU A 105 7.18 -8.40 -5.96
C LEU A 105 7.04 -8.77 -4.49
N ILE A 106 7.69 -8.00 -3.62
CA ILE A 106 7.51 -8.05 -2.17
C ILE A 106 6.86 -6.75 -1.68
N ILE A 107 5.86 -6.85 -0.83
CA ILE A 107 5.23 -5.72 -0.14
C ILE A 107 5.43 -5.90 1.36
N VAL A 108 5.95 -4.87 2.04
CA VAL A 108 6.12 -4.84 3.50
C VAL A 108 5.22 -3.73 4.07
N ASP A 109 4.17 -4.12 4.78
CA ASP A 109 3.19 -3.22 5.40
C ASP A 109 3.18 -3.39 6.93
N TYR A 110 3.81 -2.57 7.68
CA TYR A 110 4.65 -1.41 7.39
C TYR A 110 5.91 -1.43 8.28
N LEU A 111 6.94 -0.72 7.84
CA LEU A 111 8.29 -0.71 8.42
C LEU A 111 8.33 -0.54 9.95
N GLN A 112 7.52 0.36 10.51
CA GLN A 112 7.60 0.74 11.92
C GLN A 112 7.05 -0.29 12.91
N LEU A 113 6.41 -1.37 12.44
CA LEU A 113 5.93 -2.49 13.26
C LEU A 113 6.87 -3.69 13.25
N MET A 114 7.94 -3.65 12.47
CA MET A 114 8.93 -4.72 12.49
C MET A 114 9.66 -4.73 13.84
N ASN A 115 9.80 -5.91 14.43
CA ASN A 115 10.56 -6.05 15.66
C ASN A 115 12.07 -5.89 15.38
N THR A 116 12.70 -5.07 16.18
CA THR A 116 14.14 -5.11 16.38
C THR A 116 14.43 -5.76 17.74
N GLU A 117 15.66 -6.16 17.97
CA GLU A 117 16.09 -6.77 19.24
C GLU A 117 15.85 -5.84 20.46
N SER A 118 15.70 -4.54 20.22
CA SER A 118 15.26 -3.55 21.23
C SER A 118 13.74 -3.41 21.19
N GLN A 119 13.05 -3.70 22.30
CA GLN A 119 11.59 -3.60 22.47
C GLN A 119 11.02 -2.17 22.36
N SER A 120 11.74 -1.23 21.79
CA SER A 120 11.33 0.16 21.54
C SER A 120 10.97 0.37 20.07
N ALA A 121 10.15 1.40 19.78
CA ALA A 121 9.86 1.79 18.40
C ALA A 121 11.16 2.03 17.62
N LEU A 122 11.24 1.50 16.39
CA LEU A 122 12.40 1.62 15.49
C LEU A 122 13.01 3.03 15.52
N GLY A 123 14.25 3.14 15.97
CA GLY A 123 15.04 4.35 15.86
C GLY A 123 15.47 4.64 14.42
N GLU A 124 16.04 5.82 14.17
CA GLU A 124 16.49 6.18 12.82
C GLU A 124 17.61 5.26 12.30
N GLU A 125 18.48 4.77 13.18
CA GLU A 125 19.54 3.81 12.84
C GLU A 125 18.98 2.47 12.39
N GLU A 126 17.98 1.95 13.10
CA GLU A 126 17.33 0.68 12.79
C GLU A 126 16.57 0.77 11.45
N ILE A 127 15.86 1.87 11.21
CA ILE A 127 15.23 2.15 9.91
C ILE A 127 16.28 2.14 8.79
N SER A 128 17.45 2.70 9.03
CA SER A 128 18.55 2.74 8.07
C SER A 128 19.08 1.34 7.75
N ILE A 129 19.25 0.49 8.76
CA ILE A 129 19.69 -0.90 8.58
C ILE A 129 18.66 -1.69 7.77
N VAL A 130 17.38 -1.59 8.12
CA VAL A 130 16.29 -2.26 7.40
C VAL A 130 16.21 -1.82 5.95
N SER A 131 16.23 -0.51 5.70
CA SER A 131 16.19 0.07 4.36
C SER A 131 17.32 -0.46 3.47
N ARG A 132 18.54 -0.41 3.97
CA ARG A 132 19.73 -0.88 3.24
C ARG A 132 19.68 -2.39 2.99
N SER A 133 19.23 -3.18 4.00
CA SER A 133 19.12 -4.63 3.86
C SER A 133 18.09 -5.02 2.80
N LEU A 134 16.93 -4.35 2.77
CA LEU A 134 15.91 -4.56 1.74
C LEU A 134 16.40 -4.14 0.36
N LYS A 135 17.13 -3.02 0.25
CA LYS A 135 17.73 -2.58 -1.01
C LYS A 135 18.74 -3.59 -1.54
N THR A 136 19.61 -4.10 -0.67
CA THR A 136 20.59 -5.14 -1.03
C THR A 136 19.88 -6.40 -1.51
N LEU A 137 18.87 -6.86 -0.78
CA LEU A 137 18.06 -8.04 -1.15
C LEU A 137 17.36 -7.88 -2.50
N ALA A 138 16.79 -6.70 -2.76
CA ALA A 138 16.13 -6.40 -4.03
C ALA A 138 17.10 -6.55 -5.23
N LEU A 139 18.33 -6.06 -5.06
CA LEU A 139 19.39 -6.17 -6.09
C LEU A 139 19.90 -7.60 -6.22
N GLU A 140 20.13 -8.30 -5.09
CA GLU A 140 20.61 -9.68 -5.04
C GLU A 140 19.66 -10.63 -5.80
N LEU A 141 18.36 -10.50 -5.56
CA LEU A 141 17.36 -11.41 -6.08
C LEU A 141 16.70 -10.94 -7.39
N GLY A 142 16.99 -9.73 -7.85
CA GLY A 142 16.33 -9.14 -9.02
C GLY A 142 14.81 -8.97 -8.86
N ILE A 143 14.36 -8.56 -7.65
CA ILE A 143 12.95 -8.40 -7.32
C ILE A 143 12.62 -6.94 -7.01
N SER A 144 11.34 -6.59 -7.10
CA SER A 144 10.83 -5.29 -6.65
C SER A 144 10.35 -5.37 -5.20
N ILE A 145 10.70 -4.37 -4.38
CA ILE A 145 10.22 -4.27 -3.00
C ILE A 145 9.46 -2.95 -2.81
N ILE A 146 8.20 -3.05 -2.38
CA ILE A 146 7.40 -1.91 -1.95
C ILE A 146 7.39 -1.90 -0.42
N LEU A 147 8.02 -0.88 0.15
CA LEU A 147 8.04 -0.66 1.58
C LEU A 147 7.05 0.45 1.94
N LEU A 148 6.04 0.12 2.74
CA LEU A 148 5.09 1.11 3.23
C LEU A 148 5.62 1.76 4.51
N SER A 149 5.52 3.09 4.56
CA SER A 149 5.97 3.88 5.71
C SER A 149 4.93 4.92 6.09
N GLN A 150 4.85 5.23 7.38
CA GLN A 150 4.04 6.33 7.88
C GLN A 150 4.82 7.64 7.84
N LEU A 151 4.09 8.72 7.55
CA LEU A 151 4.66 10.07 7.66
C LEU A 151 4.77 10.50 9.11
N HIS A 152 5.76 11.32 9.41
CA HIS A 152 5.88 11.97 10.70
C HIS A 152 4.68 12.90 10.89
N ARG A 153 3.82 12.61 11.86
CA ARG A 153 2.80 13.58 12.27
C ARG A 153 3.52 14.67 13.06
N SER A 154 3.77 15.80 12.44
CA SER A 154 4.11 17.02 13.20
C SER A 154 2.87 17.48 13.94
N PRO A 155 2.77 17.33 15.28
CA PRO A 155 1.63 17.86 16.01
C PRO A 155 1.66 19.39 15.90
N GLY A 156 0.72 19.97 15.20
CA GLY A 156 0.37 21.39 15.39
C GLY A 156 1.01 22.43 14.47
N LYS A 157 1.76 22.09 13.43
CA LYS A 157 2.41 23.10 12.56
C LYS A 157 1.83 23.27 11.14
N TRP A 158 0.71 22.66 10.86
CA TRP A 158 0.03 22.88 9.58
C TRP A 158 -0.86 24.12 9.70
N LYS A 159 -0.34 25.28 9.30
CA LYS A 159 -1.18 26.49 9.17
C LYS A 159 -2.28 26.18 8.16
N LYS A 160 -3.52 26.58 8.49
CA LYS A 160 -4.74 26.32 7.70
C LYS A 160 -4.72 26.84 6.24
N SER A 161 -3.68 27.55 5.84
CA SER A 161 -3.57 28.24 4.55
C SER A 161 -2.65 27.58 3.52
N GLU A 162 -1.82 26.60 3.91
CA GLU A 162 -0.93 25.95 2.97
C GLU A 162 -1.47 24.57 2.60
N ARG A 163 -1.56 24.30 1.30
CA ARG A 163 -1.94 23.01 0.72
C ARG A 163 -1.04 21.91 1.29
N GLN A 164 -1.59 21.07 2.17
CA GLN A 164 -0.87 20.07 2.99
C GLN A 164 -0.48 18.83 2.18
N ARG A 165 0.10 19.01 0.99
CA ARG A 165 0.65 17.87 0.24
C ARG A 165 1.91 17.36 0.92
N PRO A 166 2.03 16.03 1.10
CA PRO A 166 3.22 15.43 1.72
C PRO A 166 4.47 15.72 0.90
N GLN A 167 5.58 15.93 1.60
CA GLN A 167 6.90 16.17 1.03
C GLN A 167 7.91 15.18 1.60
N ARG A 168 9.07 15.05 0.94
CA ARG A 168 10.13 14.12 1.38
C ARG A 168 10.56 14.34 2.83
N ARG A 169 10.64 15.59 3.28
CA ARG A 169 10.95 15.96 4.68
C ARG A 169 9.94 15.46 5.72
N ASP A 170 8.74 15.03 5.29
CA ASP A 170 7.70 14.53 6.18
C ASP A 170 7.83 13.03 6.44
N MET A 171 8.78 12.35 5.78
CA MET A 171 9.06 10.94 6.01
C MET A 171 9.80 10.75 7.33
N ARG A 172 9.46 9.68 8.05
CA ARG A 172 10.18 9.29 9.28
C ARG A 172 11.47 8.55 8.90
N GLY A 173 12.62 8.91 9.52
CA GLY A 173 13.93 8.34 9.16
C GLY A 173 14.43 8.83 7.80
N THR A 174 14.28 10.11 7.51
CA THR A 174 14.35 10.71 6.17
C THR A 174 15.63 10.43 5.39
N GLY A 175 16.79 10.38 6.04
CA GLY A 175 18.07 10.30 5.31
C GLY A 175 18.27 8.97 4.57
N SER A 176 18.09 7.85 5.27
CA SER A 176 18.38 6.52 4.71
C SER A 176 17.33 6.05 3.73
N LEU A 177 16.02 6.13 4.10
CA LEU A 177 14.92 5.73 3.21
C LEU A 177 14.94 6.55 1.91
N GLU A 178 15.21 7.86 2.00
CA GLU A 178 15.31 8.69 0.83
C GLU A 178 16.49 8.29 -0.06
N ASN A 179 17.62 7.94 0.51
CA ASN A 179 18.83 7.56 -0.25
C ASN A 179 18.67 6.20 -0.93
N ASP A 180 18.15 5.20 -0.22
CA ASP A 180 18.08 3.82 -0.69
C ASP A 180 16.96 3.58 -1.71
N ALA A 181 15.82 4.28 -1.57
CA ALA A 181 14.69 4.13 -2.48
C ALA A 181 14.99 4.63 -3.90
N ASP A 182 14.62 3.85 -4.91
CA ASP A 182 14.67 4.28 -6.32
C ASP A 182 13.46 5.14 -6.69
N LEU A 183 12.32 4.87 -6.04
CA LEU A 183 11.04 5.54 -6.25
C LEU A 183 10.42 5.88 -4.89
N ILE A 184 9.93 7.11 -4.73
CA ILE A 184 9.18 7.54 -3.55
C ILE A 184 7.84 8.06 -4.02
N LEU A 185 6.77 7.43 -3.53
CA LEU A 185 5.40 7.77 -3.83
C LEU A 185 4.67 8.22 -2.56
N PHE A 186 3.98 9.35 -2.63
CA PHE A 186 3.03 9.75 -1.61
C PHE A 186 1.60 9.57 -2.11
N VAL A 187 0.77 8.95 -1.30
CA VAL A 187 -0.67 8.88 -1.55
C VAL A 187 -1.32 10.05 -0.83
N TYR A 188 -1.93 10.96 -1.58
CA TYR A 188 -2.62 12.11 -1.03
C TYR A 188 -4.08 12.11 -1.48
N ARG A 189 -4.99 12.35 -0.52
CA ARG A 189 -6.44 12.47 -0.77
C ARG A 189 -6.90 13.74 -0.07
N GLU A 190 -7.23 14.76 -0.85
CA GLU A 190 -7.62 16.07 -0.33
C GLU A 190 -8.84 15.96 0.59
N MET A 191 -9.81 15.11 0.25
CA MET A 191 -11.03 14.89 1.01
C MET A 191 -10.80 14.44 2.47
N VAL A 192 -9.67 13.75 2.74
CA VAL A 192 -9.33 13.31 4.11
C VAL A 192 -8.99 14.49 5.02
N TYR A 193 -8.45 15.58 4.46
CA TYR A 193 -8.02 16.76 5.20
C TYR A 193 -9.10 17.85 5.24
N TYR A 194 -9.90 17.98 4.19
CA TYR A 194 -10.90 19.05 4.03
C TYR A 194 -12.34 18.54 4.19
N LYS A 195 -12.63 17.88 5.32
CA LYS A 195 -13.99 17.39 5.67
C LYS A 195 -15.09 18.48 5.65
N LYS A 196 -14.72 19.76 5.67
CA LYS A 196 -15.64 20.91 5.70
C LYS A 196 -15.96 21.49 4.31
N CYS A 197 -15.52 20.86 3.22
CA CYS A 197 -15.79 21.37 1.87
C CYS A 197 -17.23 21.10 1.38
N ARG A 198 -18.03 20.38 2.16
CA ARG A 198 -19.45 20.15 1.82
C ARG A 198 -20.27 21.40 2.10
N ARG A 199 -20.95 21.90 1.09
CA ARG A 199 -22.05 22.88 1.26
C ARG A 199 -23.17 22.28 2.10
N ARG A 200 -24.11 23.12 2.59
CA ARG A 200 -25.29 22.65 3.35
C ARG A 200 -26.17 21.68 2.55
N ASP A 201 -26.13 21.73 1.22
CA ASP A 201 -26.82 20.83 0.30
C ASP A 201 -26.07 19.51 0.02
N GLY A 202 -24.91 19.30 0.65
CA GLY A 202 -24.10 18.10 0.47
C GLY A 202 -23.14 18.15 -0.72
N SER A 203 -23.22 19.16 -1.58
CA SER A 203 -22.32 19.33 -2.72
C SER A 203 -20.95 19.87 -2.29
N CYS A 204 -19.91 19.56 -3.05
CA CYS A 204 -18.57 20.10 -2.85
C CYS A 204 -18.19 21.04 -3.99
N GLU A 205 -17.75 22.26 -3.64
CA GLU A 205 -17.37 23.27 -4.64
C GLU A 205 -16.23 22.83 -5.57
N ARG A 206 -15.43 21.84 -5.17
CA ARG A 206 -14.21 21.44 -5.86
C ARG A 206 -14.22 20.04 -6.43
N ASN A 207 -15.33 19.34 -6.46
CA ASN A 207 -15.44 17.97 -6.99
C ASN A 207 -14.25 17.07 -6.59
N HIS A 208 -13.93 17.00 -5.27
CA HIS A 208 -12.83 16.16 -4.75
C HIS A 208 -13.25 14.71 -4.49
N GLU A 209 -14.51 14.41 -4.69
CA GLU A 209 -15.04 13.09 -4.42
C GLU A 209 -14.25 12.08 -5.26
N ASN A 210 -13.68 11.12 -4.58
CA ASN A 210 -12.86 10.05 -5.15
C ASN A 210 -11.49 10.43 -5.72
N ASN A 211 -11.07 11.70 -5.75
CA ASN A 211 -9.76 12.06 -6.28
C ASN A 211 -8.63 11.68 -5.32
N ALA A 212 -7.66 10.95 -5.83
CA ALA A 212 -6.40 10.63 -5.16
C ALA A 212 -5.22 11.06 -6.03
N GLU A 213 -4.21 11.64 -5.41
CA GLU A 213 -2.96 12.03 -6.03
C GLU A 213 -1.89 11.03 -5.60
N ILE A 214 -1.22 10.42 -6.57
CA ILE A 214 0.00 9.65 -6.37
C ILE A 214 1.17 10.55 -6.76
N ILE A 215 1.78 11.16 -5.75
CA ILE A 215 2.86 12.14 -5.94
C ILE A 215 4.19 11.38 -6.04
N ILE A 216 4.83 11.43 -7.20
CA ILE A 216 6.15 10.88 -7.46
C ILE A 216 7.16 11.90 -6.97
N ALA A 217 7.65 11.72 -5.72
CA ALA A 217 8.55 12.67 -5.08
C ALA A 217 10.03 12.38 -5.36
N LYS A 218 10.36 11.14 -5.73
CA LYS A 218 11.68 10.70 -6.21
C LYS A 218 11.48 9.64 -7.28
N HIS A 219 12.32 9.71 -8.33
CA HIS A 219 12.38 8.68 -9.37
C HIS A 219 13.80 8.66 -9.94
N ARG A 220 14.59 7.63 -9.64
CA ARG A 220 16.01 7.54 -10.09
C ARG A 220 16.14 7.43 -11.60
N GLY A 221 15.22 6.74 -12.26
CA GLY A 221 15.26 6.48 -13.70
C GLY A 221 14.27 7.30 -14.51
N GLY A 222 13.59 8.31 -13.92
CA GLY A 222 12.56 9.07 -14.62
C GLY A 222 12.21 10.41 -13.98
N THR A 223 11.11 10.98 -14.40
CA THR A 223 10.64 12.29 -13.96
C THR A 223 9.82 12.19 -12.67
N ILE A 224 9.87 13.25 -11.87
CA ILE A 224 8.94 13.47 -10.76
C ILE A 224 7.64 14.10 -11.29
N GLY A 225 6.55 13.93 -10.55
CA GLY A 225 5.25 14.48 -10.97
C GLY A 225 4.11 13.95 -10.13
N THR A 226 2.89 14.07 -10.63
CA THR A 226 1.70 13.58 -9.94
C THR A 226 0.82 12.82 -10.93
N VAL A 227 0.41 11.62 -10.54
CA VAL A 227 -0.61 10.83 -11.22
C VAL A 227 -1.91 10.95 -10.45
N TYR A 228 -2.99 11.22 -11.16
CA TYR A 228 -4.33 11.32 -10.57
C TYR A 228 -5.09 10.04 -10.80
N LEU A 229 -5.69 9.50 -9.74
CA LEU A 229 -6.51 8.29 -9.75
C LEU A 229 -7.84 8.55 -9.06
N ALA A 230 -8.86 7.79 -9.42
CA ALA A 230 -10.09 7.69 -8.63
C ALA A 230 -9.91 6.66 -7.51
N TYR A 231 -10.29 7.03 -6.28
CA TYR A 231 -10.27 6.13 -5.14
C TYR A 231 -11.70 5.85 -4.65
N PHE A 232 -12.06 4.60 -4.60
CA PHE A 232 -13.36 4.12 -4.14
C PHE A 232 -13.24 3.51 -2.75
N ASP A 233 -13.67 4.27 -1.72
CA ASP A 233 -13.61 3.84 -0.32
C ASP A 233 -14.41 2.55 -0.08
N GLU A 234 -15.56 2.42 -0.73
CA GLU A 234 -16.45 1.27 -0.54
C GLU A 234 -15.82 -0.03 -1.01
N THR A 235 -15.16 -0.02 -2.15
CA THR A 235 -14.57 -1.21 -2.77
C THR A 235 -13.07 -1.32 -2.53
N MET A 236 -12.48 -0.44 -1.72
CA MET A 236 -11.04 -0.43 -1.45
C MET A 236 -10.20 -0.50 -2.73
N SER A 237 -10.51 0.33 -3.73
CA SER A 237 -9.87 0.27 -5.03
C SER A 237 -9.47 1.63 -5.59
N PHE A 238 -8.33 1.65 -6.30
CA PHE A 238 -7.91 2.73 -7.17
C PHE A 238 -8.24 2.37 -8.62
N LYS A 239 -8.68 3.35 -9.41
CA LYS A 239 -8.94 3.21 -10.84
C LYS A 239 -8.42 4.44 -11.57
N ASP A 240 -8.18 4.31 -12.87
CA ASP A 240 -7.86 5.45 -13.71
C ASP A 240 -9.03 6.46 -13.71
N LEU A 241 -8.69 7.75 -13.80
CA LEU A 241 -9.68 8.79 -14.08
C LEU A 241 -10.06 8.65 -15.55
N THR A 242 -11.27 8.18 -15.81
CA THR A 242 -11.90 8.21 -17.14
C THR A 242 -12.50 9.57 -17.43
#